data_89bf8b87524e22e322262063010ae5f7
#
_entry.id   89bf8b87524e22e322262063010ae5f7
#
_cell.length_a   1.000
_cell.length_b   1.000
_cell.length_c   1.000
_cell.angle_alpha   90.00
_cell.angle_beta   90.00
_cell.angle_gamma   90.00
#
_symmetry.space_group_name_H-M   'P 1'
#
loop_
_entity.id
_entity.type
_entity.pdbx_description
1 polymer ?
#
loop_
_entity_poly.entity_id
_entity_poly.type
_entity_poly.pdbx_seq_one_letter_code
_entity_poly.pdbx_strand_id
1 'polypeptide(L)'
;MTTVRTRIAPSPTGDPHVGTAYIALFNLCFARQHGGKFILRIEDTDQVRSTRESEQQIFDALRWLGIEWDEGPDVGGPHGPYRQSERGAIYKQYSDELVEKGHAFPCFCSAERLDAIRAEQQARKETPRYDGHCMHLPKEESQRRIAAGESHVVRMKVPTEGVCVVPDMLRGDVEIPWDRMDMQVLMKADGLPTYFLANVVDDHLMGITHVLRGEEWLPSAPKLIKLYEYFGWEQPVLCYMPLLRNPDKSKLSKRKNPTSITFYERMGFLPQALLNYLGRMGWSMPDEREKFSLAEMIEHFDLSRVSLGGPIFDMEKLSWLNGQWIREQSVEEFAREVQKWALNPEYLMKIAPHVQGRVENFSQIAPLAGFFFSGGVPLDAKLFEHKKLDATQVRQVLQLVLWKLEALRQWEKERITATIQAVAEHLGLKLRDVMPLMFPAITGQASSVSVLDAMEILGADLSRYRLRQALELLGGASKKEAKEWEKIRDAIAG
;
A
#
# COMPACT_ATOMS: atom_id res chain seq x y z
N MET A 1 -6.91 31.73 15.61
CA MET A 1 -6.00 30.76 14.99
C MET A 1 -6.84 29.71 14.30
N THR A 2 -6.53 29.38 13.05
CA THR A 2 -7.25 28.34 12.29
C THR A 2 -6.95 27.00 12.93
N THR A 3 -7.97 26.18 13.19
CA THR A 3 -7.79 24.82 13.76
C THR A 3 -6.93 23.99 12.80
N VAL A 4 -5.88 23.34 13.32
CA VAL A 4 -5.06 22.42 12.53
C VAL A 4 -5.89 21.26 12.01
N ARG A 5 -5.82 20.98 10.71
CA ARG A 5 -6.51 19.87 10.06
C ARG A 5 -5.54 19.11 9.18
N THR A 6 -5.33 17.86 9.49
CA THR A 6 -4.49 16.93 8.73
C THR A 6 -5.35 15.80 8.17
N ARG A 7 -4.82 15.02 7.25
CA ARG A 7 -5.54 13.88 6.68
C ARG A 7 -4.62 12.73 6.28
N ILE A 8 -5.16 11.53 6.29
CA ILE A 8 -4.66 10.38 5.55
C ILE A 8 -5.64 10.06 4.42
N ALA A 9 -5.12 9.76 3.23
CA ALA A 9 -5.93 9.57 2.03
C ALA A 9 -5.51 8.30 1.27
N PRO A 10 -5.80 7.10 1.81
CA PRO A 10 -5.43 5.85 1.18
C PRO A 10 -6.35 5.51 0.00
N SER A 11 -5.77 4.85 -1.02
CA SER A 11 -6.53 4.21 -2.10
C SER A 11 -6.83 2.75 -1.73
N PRO A 12 -8.11 2.30 -1.79
CA PRO A 12 -8.51 0.94 -1.38
C PRO A 12 -8.24 -0.07 -2.50
N THR A 13 -6.97 -0.24 -2.87
CA THR A 13 -6.53 -1.07 -4.01
C THR A 13 -5.80 -2.35 -3.59
N GLY A 14 -5.92 -2.76 -2.33
CA GLY A 14 -5.32 -3.96 -1.75
C GLY A 14 -5.08 -3.81 -0.25
N ASP A 15 -4.25 -4.69 0.31
CA ASP A 15 -4.00 -4.75 1.75
C ASP A 15 -3.41 -3.44 2.30
N PRO A 16 -3.84 -3.01 3.50
CA PRO A 16 -3.38 -1.78 4.14
C PRO A 16 -1.88 -1.84 4.45
N HIS A 17 -1.13 -0.87 3.95
CA HIS A 17 0.33 -0.85 4.00
C HIS A 17 0.85 -0.16 5.28
N VAL A 18 1.92 -0.70 5.91
CA VAL A 18 2.55 -0.05 7.09
C VAL A 18 3.02 1.38 6.80
N GLY A 19 3.37 1.71 5.56
CA GLY A 19 3.66 3.08 5.15
C GLY A 19 2.46 4.02 5.29
N THR A 20 1.24 3.53 5.06
CA THR A 20 0.01 4.28 5.31
C THR A 20 -0.18 4.52 6.79
N ALA A 21 0.01 3.50 7.64
CA ALA A 21 -0.05 3.64 9.09
C ALA A 21 1.02 4.60 9.62
N TYR A 22 2.24 4.55 9.08
CA TYR A 22 3.33 5.46 9.41
C TYR A 22 2.92 6.92 9.14
N ILE A 23 2.45 7.23 7.95
CA ILE A 23 2.00 8.58 7.61
C ILE A 23 0.76 8.99 8.42
N ALA A 24 -0.19 8.07 8.63
CA ALA A 24 -1.39 8.32 9.45
C ALA A 24 -1.03 8.66 10.90
N LEU A 25 -0.08 7.93 11.49
CA LEU A 25 0.41 8.18 12.86
C LEU A 25 0.96 9.59 13.02
N PHE A 26 1.83 10.04 12.10
CA PHE A 26 2.43 11.38 12.17
C PHE A 26 1.39 12.49 11.94
N ASN A 27 0.44 12.29 11.03
CA ASN A 27 -0.69 13.20 10.85
C ASN A 27 -1.57 13.31 12.11
N LEU A 28 -1.88 12.16 12.73
CA LEU A 28 -2.65 12.09 13.97
C LEU A 28 -1.92 12.82 15.11
N CYS A 29 -0.64 12.51 15.34
CA CYS A 29 0.14 13.13 16.40
C CYS A 29 0.23 14.64 16.22
N PHE A 30 0.50 15.12 14.99
CA PHE A 30 0.55 16.56 14.70
C PHE A 30 -0.81 17.24 14.95
N ALA A 31 -1.90 16.66 14.48
CA ALA A 31 -3.24 17.19 14.70
C ALA A 31 -3.57 17.24 16.20
N ARG A 32 -3.39 16.15 16.94
CA ARG A 32 -3.75 16.04 18.36
C ARG A 32 -2.93 16.99 19.23
N GLN A 33 -1.64 17.12 18.99
CA GLN A 33 -0.77 18.04 19.72
C GLN A 33 -1.23 19.50 19.59
N HIS A 34 -1.77 19.87 18.44
CA HIS A 34 -2.27 21.22 18.17
C HIS A 34 -3.79 21.38 18.47
N GLY A 35 -4.42 20.42 19.15
CA GLY A 35 -5.86 20.45 19.42
C GLY A 35 -6.72 20.44 18.15
N GLY A 36 -6.19 19.90 17.07
CA GLY A 36 -6.78 19.89 15.73
C GLY A 36 -7.56 18.62 15.40
N LYS A 37 -7.86 18.46 14.10
CA LYS A 37 -8.65 17.36 13.54
C LYS A 37 -7.81 16.51 12.59
N PHE A 38 -8.00 15.18 12.66
CA PHE A 38 -7.44 14.21 11.76
C PHE A 38 -8.54 13.56 10.92
N ILE A 39 -8.42 13.62 9.60
CA ILE A 39 -9.45 13.22 8.64
C ILE A 39 -9.00 11.97 7.87
N LEU A 40 -9.92 11.03 7.67
CA LEU A 40 -9.75 9.91 6.74
C LEU A 40 -10.52 10.18 5.46
N ARG A 41 -9.84 10.24 4.32
CA ARG A 41 -10.44 10.33 2.99
C ARG A 41 -10.08 9.10 2.17
N ILE A 42 -11.04 8.54 1.44
CA ILE A 42 -10.82 7.39 0.56
C ILE A 42 -10.65 7.88 -0.88
N GLU A 43 -9.48 7.57 -1.48
CA GLU A 43 -9.14 7.90 -2.86
C GLU A 43 -9.41 6.70 -3.78
N ASP A 44 -10.67 6.52 -4.13
CA ASP A 44 -11.22 5.39 -4.90
C ASP A 44 -11.58 5.76 -6.36
N THR A 45 -10.92 6.75 -6.94
CA THR A 45 -11.13 7.18 -8.34
C THR A 45 -10.68 6.14 -9.38
N ASP A 46 -9.88 5.16 -8.99
CA ASP A 46 -9.57 3.98 -9.77
C ASP A 46 -10.54 2.85 -9.41
N GLN A 47 -11.74 2.91 -9.98
CA GLN A 47 -12.81 1.95 -9.68
C GLN A 47 -12.53 0.52 -10.14
N VAL A 48 -11.58 0.31 -11.06
CA VAL A 48 -11.18 -1.03 -11.50
C VAL A 48 -10.38 -1.75 -10.41
N ARG A 49 -9.59 -1.01 -9.63
CA ARG A 49 -8.73 -1.57 -8.58
C ARG A 49 -9.29 -1.39 -7.17
N SER A 50 -10.20 -0.45 -6.97
CA SER A 50 -10.79 -0.15 -5.65
C SER A 50 -11.92 -1.11 -5.34
N THR A 51 -11.96 -1.65 -4.11
CA THR A 51 -13.04 -2.51 -3.62
C THR A 51 -13.48 -2.10 -2.24
N ARG A 52 -14.75 -2.41 -1.88
CA ARG A 52 -15.28 -2.15 -0.54
C ARG A 52 -14.60 -3.00 0.52
N GLU A 53 -14.18 -4.20 0.17
CA GLU A 53 -13.41 -5.09 1.07
C GLU A 53 -12.07 -4.48 1.43
N SER A 54 -11.33 -3.93 0.45
CA SER A 54 -10.06 -3.24 0.72
C SER A 54 -10.26 -1.96 1.52
N GLU A 55 -11.37 -1.24 1.32
CA GLU A 55 -11.73 -0.08 2.14
C GLU A 55 -11.96 -0.49 3.60
N GLN A 56 -12.77 -1.54 3.83
CA GLN A 56 -13.01 -2.05 5.17
C GLN A 56 -11.73 -2.52 5.87
N GLN A 57 -10.85 -3.19 5.13
CA GLN A 57 -9.53 -3.59 5.66
C GLN A 57 -8.68 -2.39 6.08
N ILE A 58 -8.76 -1.25 5.40
CA ILE A 58 -8.07 -0.02 5.81
C ILE A 58 -8.62 0.48 7.14
N PHE A 59 -9.96 0.52 7.31
CA PHE A 59 -10.59 0.95 8.56
C PHE A 59 -10.21 0.03 9.71
N ASP A 60 -10.32 -1.28 9.51
CA ASP A 60 -10.03 -2.28 10.53
C ASP A 60 -8.56 -2.22 10.97
N ALA A 61 -7.64 -2.10 10.00
CA ALA A 61 -6.21 -2.03 10.28
C ALA A 61 -5.80 -0.75 11.04
N LEU A 62 -6.36 0.40 10.67
CA LEU A 62 -6.09 1.65 11.38
C LEU A 62 -6.68 1.63 12.79
N ARG A 63 -7.91 1.12 12.95
CA ARG A 63 -8.55 0.96 14.27
C ARG A 63 -7.82 -0.06 15.16
N TRP A 64 -7.37 -1.17 14.58
CA TRP A 64 -6.55 -2.14 15.31
C TRP A 64 -5.29 -1.49 15.89
N LEU A 65 -4.67 -0.57 15.14
CA LEU A 65 -3.54 0.23 15.62
C LEU A 65 -3.93 1.31 16.64
N GLY A 66 -5.22 1.60 16.86
CA GLY A 66 -5.67 2.71 17.69
C GLY A 66 -5.55 4.08 17.00
N ILE A 67 -5.45 4.11 15.67
CA ILE A 67 -5.48 5.33 14.87
C ILE A 67 -6.95 5.65 14.56
N GLU A 68 -7.50 6.62 15.28
CA GLU A 68 -8.88 7.08 15.13
C GLU A 68 -8.93 8.45 14.45
N TRP A 69 -9.92 8.66 13.59
CA TRP A 69 -10.15 9.89 12.84
C TRP A 69 -11.42 10.60 13.29
N ASP A 70 -11.44 11.92 13.16
CA ASP A 70 -12.55 12.77 13.57
C ASP A 70 -13.64 12.87 12.50
N GLU A 71 -13.23 12.75 11.23
CA GLU A 71 -14.11 12.85 10.06
C GLU A 71 -13.70 11.77 9.04
N GLY A 72 -14.67 11.15 8.39
CA GLY A 72 -14.40 10.10 7.43
C GLY A 72 -15.66 9.42 6.88
N PRO A 73 -15.50 8.44 5.97
CA PRO A 73 -16.63 7.82 5.28
C PRO A 73 -17.63 7.09 6.19
N ASP A 74 -17.18 6.65 7.35
CA ASP A 74 -17.91 5.82 8.31
C ASP A 74 -18.37 6.61 9.55
N VAL A 75 -17.64 7.65 9.93
CA VAL A 75 -17.99 8.51 11.07
C VAL A 75 -18.71 9.79 10.65
N GLY A 76 -18.72 10.10 9.35
CA GLY A 76 -19.28 11.33 8.81
C GLY A 76 -18.45 12.58 9.10
N GLY A 77 -19.10 13.73 9.05
CA GLY A 77 -18.50 15.05 9.31
C GLY A 77 -19.07 16.14 8.40
N PRO A 78 -18.68 17.42 8.61
CA PRO A 78 -19.29 18.56 7.92
C PRO A 78 -18.82 18.73 6.47
N HIS A 79 -17.74 18.04 6.04
CA HIS A 79 -17.12 18.20 4.73
C HIS A 79 -17.35 17.00 3.79
N GLY A 80 -18.30 16.11 4.14
CA GLY A 80 -18.63 14.93 3.31
C GLY A 80 -19.12 15.27 1.89
N PRO A 81 -19.18 14.26 1.03
CA PRO A 81 -18.70 12.87 1.21
C PRO A 81 -17.18 12.76 1.32
N TYR A 82 -16.69 11.71 1.99
CA TYR A 82 -15.25 11.46 2.19
C TYR A 82 -14.70 10.36 1.28
N ARG A 83 -15.49 9.90 0.31
CA ARG A 83 -15.05 9.03 -0.81
C ARG A 83 -15.00 9.85 -2.08
N GLN A 84 -13.89 9.78 -2.79
CA GLN A 84 -13.72 10.58 -4.02
C GLN A 84 -14.69 10.16 -5.13
N SER A 85 -15.05 8.88 -5.22
CA SER A 85 -16.05 8.39 -6.18
C SER A 85 -17.43 9.02 -6.01
N GLU A 86 -17.75 9.53 -4.83
CA GLU A 86 -19.03 10.16 -4.51
C GLU A 86 -19.05 11.69 -4.79
N ARG A 87 -17.93 12.27 -5.25
CA ARG A 87 -17.70 13.72 -5.43
C ARG A 87 -17.58 14.17 -6.90
N GLY A 88 -17.97 13.33 -7.83
CA GLY A 88 -17.78 13.57 -9.28
C GLY A 88 -18.29 14.93 -9.77
N ALA A 89 -19.48 15.38 -9.32
CA ALA A 89 -20.06 16.68 -9.68
C ALA A 89 -19.18 17.85 -9.23
N ILE A 90 -18.56 17.74 -8.04
CA ILE A 90 -17.65 18.77 -7.49
C ILE A 90 -16.41 18.88 -8.37
N TYR A 91 -15.78 17.75 -8.71
CA TYR A 91 -14.58 17.76 -9.55
C TYR A 91 -14.86 18.28 -10.96
N LYS A 92 -16.03 17.93 -11.52
CA LYS A 92 -16.44 18.47 -12.82
C LYS A 92 -16.56 19.99 -12.77
N GLN A 93 -17.21 20.55 -11.77
CA GLN A 93 -17.34 22.00 -11.59
C GLN A 93 -15.98 22.70 -11.59
N TYR A 94 -15.03 22.22 -10.80
CA TYR A 94 -13.69 22.83 -10.72
C TYR A 94 -12.83 22.57 -11.97
N SER A 95 -13.02 21.44 -12.63
CA SER A 95 -12.40 21.22 -13.94
C SER A 95 -12.90 22.19 -15.00
N ASP A 96 -14.21 22.41 -15.06
CA ASP A 96 -14.84 23.38 -15.99
C ASP A 96 -14.35 24.80 -15.70
N GLU A 97 -14.23 25.19 -14.43
CA GLU A 97 -13.68 26.47 -14.00
C GLU A 97 -12.24 26.68 -14.50
N LEU A 98 -11.38 25.68 -14.40
CA LEU A 98 -10.00 25.75 -14.90
C LEU A 98 -9.95 25.91 -16.41
N VAL A 99 -10.84 25.26 -17.15
CA VAL A 99 -10.96 25.38 -18.60
C VAL A 99 -11.46 26.81 -18.97
N GLU A 100 -12.46 27.29 -18.26
CA GLU A 100 -13.02 28.64 -18.50
C GLU A 100 -11.98 29.73 -18.25
N LYS A 101 -11.22 29.62 -17.15
CA LYS A 101 -10.10 30.54 -16.81
C LYS A 101 -8.88 30.39 -17.74
N GLY A 102 -8.87 29.37 -18.62
CA GLY A 102 -7.76 29.12 -19.55
C GLY A 102 -6.55 28.47 -18.94
N HIS A 103 -6.66 27.88 -17.71
CA HIS A 103 -5.60 27.15 -17.00
C HIS A 103 -5.58 25.66 -17.35
N ALA A 104 -6.66 25.15 -17.94
CA ALA A 104 -6.75 23.81 -18.48
C ALA A 104 -7.35 23.84 -19.90
N PHE A 105 -7.32 22.72 -20.58
CA PHE A 105 -7.86 22.59 -21.94
C PHE A 105 -8.35 21.17 -22.21
N PRO A 106 -9.40 21.01 -23.05
CA PRO A 106 -9.84 19.71 -23.56
C PRO A 106 -8.79 19.12 -24.50
N CYS A 107 -8.48 17.85 -24.32
CA CYS A 107 -7.53 17.11 -25.16
C CYS A 107 -8.22 15.92 -25.81
N PHE A 108 -8.27 15.89 -27.14
CA PHE A 108 -8.94 14.89 -27.97
C PHE A 108 -7.96 13.86 -28.57
N CYS A 109 -6.72 13.83 -28.13
CA CYS A 109 -5.73 12.88 -28.64
C CYS A 109 -6.11 11.44 -28.28
N SER A 110 -6.06 10.56 -29.30
CA SER A 110 -6.26 9.12 -29.09
C SER A 110 -5.07 8.49 -28.34
N ALA A 111 -5.30 7.31 -27.75
CA ALA A 111 -4.25 6.53 -27.07
C ALA A 111 -3.11 6.19 -28.04
N GLU A 112 -3.43 5.77 -29.28
CA GLU A 112 -2.47 5.40 -30.32
C GLU A 112 -1.53 6.56 -30.67
N ARG A 113 -2.10 7.79 -30.80
CA ARG A 113 -1.31 8.97 -31.04
C ARG A 113 -0.34 9.28 -29.87
N LEU A 114 -0.84 9.20 -28.66
CA LEU A 114 -0.01 9.45 -27.46
C LEU A 114 1.09 8.40 -27.30
N ASP A 115 0.82 7.15 -27.61
CA ASP A 115 1.81 6.06 -27.56
C ASP A 115 2.86 6.19 -28.65
N ALA A 116 2.46 6.63 -29.87
CA ALA A 116 3.40 6.91 -30.94
C ALA A 116 4.41 8.03 -30.56
N ILE A 117 3.89 9.15 -29.95
CA ILE A 117 4.76 10.23 -29.49
C ILE A 117 5.72 9.76 -28.41
N ARG A 118 5.23 8.98 -27.42
CA ARG A 118 6.09 8.43 -26.37
C ARG A 118 7.19 7.55 -26.92
N ALA A 119 6.84 6.66 -27.87
CA ALA A 119 7.82 5.79 -28.51
C ALA A 119 8.89 6.58 -29.27
N GLU A 120 8.49 7.65 -29.99
CA GLU A 120 9.41 8.52 -30.71
C GLU A 120 10.35 9.28 -29.75
N GLN A 121 9.82 9.85 -28.68
CA GLN A 121 10.60 10.56 -27.65
C GLN A 121 11.58 9.59 -26.96
N GLN A 122 11.15 8.37 -26.62
CA GLN A 122 12.02 7.33 -26.05
C GLN A 122 13.15 6.93 -27.01
N ALA A 123 12.85 6.80 -28.32
CA ALA A 123 13.89 6.50 -29.33
C ALA A 123 14.95 7.62 -29.40
N ARG A 124 14.55 8.88 -29.16
CA ARG A 124 15.46 10.03 -29.05
C ARG A 124 16.09 10.19 -27.66
N LYS A 125 15.82 9.28 -26.70
CA LYS A 125 16.25 9.34 -25.30
C LYS A 125 15.76 10.60 -24.55
N GLU A 126 14.65 11.14 -24.98
CA GLU A 126 13.96 12.26 -24.32
C GLU A 126 13.01 11.72 -23.24
N THR A 127 12.74 12.54 -22.22
CA THR A 127 11.69 12.19 -21.24
C THR A 127 10.32 12.29 -21.91
N PRO A 128 9.51 11.22 -21.94
CA PRO A 128 8.19 11.24 -22.54
C PRO A 128 7.28 12.30 -21.90
N ARG A 129 6.70 13.17 -22.73
CA ARG A 129 5.73 14.18 -22.30
C ARG A 129 4.72 14.47 -23.40
N TYR A 130 3.59 15.03 -23.02
CA TYR A 130 2.58 15.48 -23.98
C TYR A 130 3.11 16.67 -24.81
N ASP A 131 2.89 16.64 -26.11
CA ASP A 131 3.42 17.61 -27.07
C ASP A 131 2.62 18.93 -27.18
N GLY A 132 1.54 19.07 -26.39
CA GLY A 132 0.71 20.29 -26.40
C GLY A 132 -0.25 20.40 -27.59
N HIS A 133 -0.43 19.38 -28.39
CA HIS A 133 -1.20 19.40 -29.66
C HIS A 133 -2.57 20.08 -29.52
N CYS A 134 -3.37 19.72 -28.50
CA CYS A 134 -4.70 20.30 -28.30
C CYS A 134 -4.70 21.61 -27.50
N MET A 135 -3.55 22.03 -26.94
CA MET A 135 -3.47 23.24 -26.10
C MET A 135 -3.80 24.53 -26.85
N HIS A 136 -3.55 24.52 -28.14
CA HIS A 136 -3.74 25.70 -29.03
C HIS A 136 -5.00 25.63 -29.88
N LEU A 137 -5.89 24.64 -29.65
CA LEU A 137 -7.18 24.58 -30.34
C LEU A 137 -8.02 25.80 -29.99
N PRO A 138 -8.68 26.46 -30.99
CA PRO A 138 -9.62 27.50 -30.71
C PRO A 138 -10.73 27.04 -29.76
N LYS A 139 -11.18 27.95 -28.87
CA LYS A 139 -12.21 27.67 -27.88
C LYS A 139 -13.51 27.16 -28.54
N GLU A 140 -13.89 27.77 -29.63
CA GLU A 140 -15.09 27.44 -30.42
C GLU A 140 -14.99 26.02 -31.01
N GLU A 141 -13.81 25.65 -31.50
CA GLU A 141 -13.56 24.32 -32.06
C GLU A 141 -13.64 23.25 -30.94
N SER A 142 -13.01 23.50 -29.79
CA SER A 142 -13.09 22.63 -28.63
C SER A 142 -14.54 22.45 -28.17
N GLN A 143 -15.31 23.54 -28.07
CA GLN A 143 -16.72 23.48 -27.67
C GLN A 143 -17.57 22.71 -28.70
N ARG A 144 -17.34 22.92 -30.00
CA ARG A 144 -18.02 22.16 -31.05
C ARG A 144 -17.80 20.68 -30.95
N ARG A 145 -16.55 20.26 -30.71
CA ARG A 145 -16.18 18.84 -30.55
C ARG A 145 -16.79 18.21 -29.29
N ILE A 146 -16.80 18.95 -28.18
CA ILE A 146 -17.47 18.52 -26.94
C ILE A 146 -18.98 18.38 -27.17
N ALA A 147 -19.62 19.35 -27.82
CA ALA A 147 -21.05 19.32 -28.13
C ALA A 147 -21.41 18.18 -29.09
N ALA A 148 -20.49 17.76 -29.95
CA ALA A 148 -20.64 16.57 -30.81
C ALA A 148 -20.44 15.25 -30.06
N GLY A 149 -20.15 15.27 -28.76
CA GLY A 149 -19.95 14.08 -27.95
C GLY A 149 -18.58 13.41 -28.15
N GLU A 150 -17.59 14.11 -28.71
CA GLU A 150 -16.27 13.55 -28.91
C GLU A 150 -15.57 13.28 -27.58
N SER A 151 -15.04 12.06 -27.42
CA SER A 151 -14.33 11.63 -26.21
C SER A 151 -13.08 12.50 -25.99
N HIS A 152 -12.92 13.04 -24.78
CA HIS A 152 -11.81 13.89 -24.43
C HIS A 152 -11.43 13.77 -22.96
N VAL A 153 -10.22 14.20 -22.64
CA VAL A 153 -9.74 14.42 -21.27
C VAL A 153 -9.50 15.90 -21.06
N VAL A 154 -9.48 16.34 -19.81
CA VAL A 154 -9.06 17.72 -19.48
C VAL A 154 -7.62 17.66 -18.96
N ARG A 155 -6.73 18.47 -19.57
CA ARG A 155 -5.34 18.62 -19.15
C ARG A 155 -5.06 20.00 -18.58
N MET A 156 -4.25 20.06 -17.51
CA MET A 156 -3.75 21.34 -17.00
C MET A 156 -2.62 21.88 -17.88
N LYS A 157 -2.55 23.18 -18.00
CA LYS A 157 -1.37 23.86 -18.52
C LYS A 157 -0.30 23.93 -17.43
N VAL A 158 0.95 23.77 -17.81
CA VAL A 158 2.10 23.91 -16.90
C VAL A 158 3.10 24.86 -17.54
N PRO A 159 3.86 25.63 -16.73
CA PRO A 159 4.99 26.42 -17.26
C PRO A 159 6.03 25.48 -17.90
N THR A 160 6.73 25.98 -18.91
CA THR A 160 7.79 25.23 -19.61
C THR A 160 9.19 25.66 -19.19
N GLU A 161 9.30 26.82 -18.51
CA GLU A 161 10.56 27.43 -18.10
C GLU A 161 10.50 27.89 -16.65
N GLY A 162 11.67 28.08 -16.06
CA GLY A 162 11.81 28.49 -14.66
C GLY A 162 11.72 27.34 -13.67
N VAL A 163 11.59 27.69 -12.40
CA VAL A 163 11.52 26.73 -11.29
C VAL A 163 10.27 26.98 -10.44
N CYS A 164 9.76 25.91 -9.83
CA CYS A 164 8.78 25.99 -8.75
C CYS A 164 9.51 25.84 -7.43
N VAL A 165 9.29 26.75 -6.50
CA VAL A 165 9.74 26.62 -5.13
C VAL A 165 8.67 25.89 -4.33
N VAL A 166 9.02 24.74 -3.79
CA VAL A 166 8.16 23.91 -2.93
C VAL A 166 8.58 24.13 -1.48
N PRO A 167 7.79 24.87 -0.67
CA PRO A 167 8.09 25.05 0.74
C PRO A 167 7.79 23.77 1.50
N ASP A 168 8.83 23.11 2.05
CA ASP A 168 8.70 21.87 2.83
C ASP A 168 9.11 22.12 4.29
N MET A 169 8.26 21.81 5.25
CA MET A 169 8.54 21.99 6.67
C MET A 169 9.84 21.32 7.14
N LEU A 170 10.25 20.22 6.50
CA LEU A 170 11.44 19.45 6.91
C LEU A 170 12.69 19.82 6.12
N ARG A 171 12.55 20.27 4.86
CA ARG A 171 13.67 20.50 3.93
C ARG A 171 13.89 21.98 3.62
N GLY A 172 13.00 22.85 4.09
CA GLY A 172 12.96 24.23 3.61
C GLY A 172 12.48 24.33 2.16
N ASP A 173 12.94 25.31 1.44
CA ASP A 173 12.56 25.55 0.07
C ASP A 173 13.27 24.56 -0.89
N VAL A 174 12.49 23.79 -1.63
CA VAL A 174 12.99 22.84 -2.63
C VAL A 174 12.65 23.34 -4.03
N GLU A 175 13.67 23.61 -4.82
CA GLU A 175 13.52 24.09 -6.21
C GLU A 175 13.34 22.91 -7.18
N ILE A 176 12.25 22.92 -7.94
CA ILE A 176 11.96 21.91 -8.97
C ILE A 176 11.72 22.59 -10.31
N PRO A 177 12.54 22.30 -11.35
CA PRO A 177 12.38 22.88 -12.67
C PRO A 177 11.07 22.51 -13.34
N TRP A 178 10.40 23.47 -13.97
CA TRP A 178 9.16 23.24 -14.70
C TRP A 178 9.33 22.38 -15.96
N ASP A 179 10.49 22.39 -16.57
CA ASP A 179 10.81 21.57 -17.74
C ASP A 179 10.74 20.05 -17.47
N ARG A 180 10.68 19.65 -16.19
CA ARG A 180 10.45 18.27 -15.76
C ARG A 180 8.96 17.90 -15.62
N MET A 181 8.07 18.85 -15.76
CA MET A 181 6.64 18.66 -15.57
C MET A 181 5.94 18.37 -16.91
N ASP A 182 5.05 17.37 -16.89
CA ASP A 182 4.14 17.09 -17.98
C ASP A 182 2.78 17.76 -17.75
N MET A 183 2.07 18.09 -18.83
CA MET A 183 0.68 18.59 -18.82
C MET A 183 -0.25 17.47 -18.32
N GLN A 184 -0.50 17.48 -17.02
CA GLN A 184 -1.24 16.42 -16.34
C GLN A 184 -2.70 16.35 -16.79
N VAL A 185 -3.22 15.16 -17.01
CA VAL A 185 -4.67 14.94 -17.09
C VAL A 185 -5.28 15.20 -15.73
N LEU A 186 -6.30 16.07 -15.69
CA LEU A 186 -7.08 16.41 -14.49
C LEU A 186 -8.38 15.61 -14.43
N MET A 187 -9.11 15.54 -15.57
CA MET A 187 -10.33 14.74 -15.72
C MET A 187 -10.14 13.70 -16.81
N LYS A 188 -10.49 12.47 -16.53
CA LYS A 188 -10.49 11.36 -17.50
C LYS A 188 -11.73 11.42 -18.39
N ALA A 189 -11.70 10.67 -19.49
CA ALA A 189 -12.81 10.57 -20.43
C ALA A 189 -14.07 9.91 -19.82
N ASP A 190 -13.90 9.13 -18.76
CA ASP A 190 -15.00 8.51 -18.00
C ASP A 190 -15.69 9.49 -17.01
N GLY A 191 -15.23 10.74 -16.95
CA GLY A 191 -15.76 11.76 -16.05
C GLY A 191 -15.21 11.70 -14.62
N LEU A 192 -14.24 10.82 -14.34
CA LEU A 192 -13.58 10.76 -13.04
C LEU A 192 -12.32 11.62 -13.02
N PRO A 193 -11.99 12.25 -11.90
CA PRO A 193 -10.76 13.03 -11.77
C PRO A 193 -9.54 12.11 -11.70
N THR A 194 -8.38 12.68 -12.01
CA THR A 194 -7.12 12.09 -11.56
C THR A 194 -6.79 12.60 -10.16
N TYR A 195 -5.81 11.95 -9.55
CA TYR A 195 -5.28 12.30 -8.24
C TYR A 195 -5.05 13.81 -8.05
N PHE A 196 -4.47 14.50 -9.03
CA PHE A 196 -4.05 15.91 -8.87
C PHE A 196 -5.23 16.86 -8.63
N LEU A 197 -6.28 16.76 -9.45
CA LEU A 197 -7.47 17.60 -9.28
C LEU A 197 -8.21 17.22 -8.00
N ALA A 198 -8.46 15.92 -7.80
CA ALA A 198 -9.22 15.44 -6.64
C ALA A 198 -8.54 15.84 -5.32
N ASN A 199 -7.22 15.66 -5.22
CA ASN A 199 -6.46 15.97 -4.02
C ASN A 199 -6.54 17.45 -3.64
N VAL A 200 -6.30 18.36 -4.60
CA VAL A 200 -6.32 19.82 -4.35
C VAL A 200 -7.72 20.31 -3.99
N VAL A 201 -8.74 19.88 -4.74
CA VAL A 201 -10.12 20.26 -4.49
C VAL A 201 -10.59 19.76 -3.11
N ASP A 202 -10.27 18.53 -2.77
CA ASP A 202 -10.68 17.96 -1.49
C ASP A 202 -9.93 18.56 -0.31
N ASP A 203 -8.62 18.76 -0.42
CA ASP A 203 -7.83 19.40 0.63
C ASP A 203 -8.34 20.82 0.91
N HIS A 204 -8.71 21.57 -0.13
CA HIS A 204 -9.31 22.90 0.01
C HIS A 204 -10.70 22.83 0.67
N LEU A 205 -11.63 22.04 0.12
CA LEU A 205 -13.01 21.99 0.59
C LEU A 205 -13.17 21.32 1.98
N MET A 206 -12.23 20.45 2.35
CA MET A 206 -12.17 19.84 3.68
C MET A 206 -11.37 20.69 4.68
N GLY A 207 -10.88 21.86 4.26
CA GLY A 207 -10.16 22.80 5.11
C GLY A 207 -8.83 22.24 5.64
N ILE A 208 -8.14 21.39 4.87
CA ILE A 208 -6.85 20.83 5.27
C ILE A 208 -5.82 21.95 5.34
N THR A 209 -5.19 22.07 6.50
CA THR A 209 -4.20 23.12 6.78
C THR A 209 -2.76 22.62 6.63
N HIS A 210 -2.53 21.33 6.88
CA HIS A 210 -1.21 20.71 6.82
C HIS A 210 -1.30 19.37 6.10
N VAL A 211 -0.39 19.15 5.15
CA VAL A 211 -0.28 17.93 4.34
C VAL A 211 1.02 17.22 4.67
N LEU A 212 0.97 16.26 5.60
CA LEU A 212 2.08 15.37 5.87
C LEU A 212 1.92 14.12 4.97
N ARG A 213 2.94 13.82 4.16
CA ARG A 213 2.90 12.72 3.18
C ARG A 213 4.28 12.22 2.81
N GLY A 214 4.38 11.07 2.17
CA GLY A 214 5.67 10.50 1.77
C GLY A 214 6.42 11.34 0.73
N GLU A 215 7.75 11.38 0.83
CA GLU A 215 8.65 12.15 -0.05
C GLU A 215 8.58 11.74 -1.53
N GLU A 216 8.03 10.55 -1.86
CA GLU A 216 7.80 10.12 -3.24
C GLU A 216 6.89 11.05 -4.04
N TRP A 217 6.11 11.88 -3.35
CA TRP A 217 5.22 12.85 -3.96
C TRP A 217 5.87 14.22 -4.20
N LEU A 218 7.03 14.48 -3.60
CA LEU A 218 7.75 15.75 -3.73
C LEU A 218 8.05 16.13 -5.20
N PRO A 219 8.51 15.20 -6.07
CA PRO A 219 8.75 15.54 -7.47
C PRO A 219 7.52 16.03 -8.24
N SER A 220 6.30 15.69 -7.78
CA SER A 220 5.04 16.11 -8.41
C SER A 220 4.38 17.32 -7.72
N ALA A 221 4.95 17.81 -6.62
CA ALA A 221 4.43 18.93 -5.85
C ALA A 221 4.19 20.20 -6.69
N PRO A 222 5.03 20.57 -7.68
CA PRO A 222 4.80 21.75 -8.52
C PRO A 222 3.42 21.79 -9.18
N LYS A 223 2.89 20.62 -9.60
CA LYS A 223 1.56 20.52 -10.20
C LYS A 223 0.44 20.86 -9.22
N LEU A 224 0.58 20.42 -7.95
CA LEU A 224 -0.38 20.71 -6.89
C LEU A 224 -0.35 22.19 -6.53
N ILE A 225 0.85 22.77 -6.33
CA ILE A 225 1.04 24.19 -6.03
C ILE A 225 0.44 25.05 -7.16
N LYS A 226 0.70 24.68 -8.42
CA LYS A 226 0.14 25.41 -9.58
C LYS A 226 -1.38 25.32 -9.65
N LEU A 227 -2.00 24.23 -9.22
CA LEU A 227 -3.46 24.14 -9.14
C LEU A 227 -4.02 25.06 -8.05
N TYR A 228 -3.41 25.14 -6.87
CA TYR A 228 -3.80 26.12 -5.84
C TYR A 228 -3.72 27.55 -6.38
N GLU A 229 -2.64 27.89 -7.08
CA GLU A 229 -2.44 29.21 -7.73
C GLU A 229 -3.53 29.48 -8.78
N TYR A 230 -3.84 28.51 -9.64
CA TYR A 230 -4.87 28.66 -10.68
C TYR A 230 -6.28 28.86 -10.13
N PHE A 231 -6.59 28.24 -8.99
CA PHE A 231 -7.83 28.48 -8.29
C PHE A 231 -7.83 29.78 -7.47
N GLY A 232 -6.66 30.36 -7.19
CA GLY A 232 -6.51 31.50 -6.29
C GLY A 232 -6.70 31.11 -4.82
N TRP A 233 -6.41 29.85 -4.47
CA TRP A 233 -6.53 29.34 -3.12
C TRP A 233 -5.20 29.38 -2.36
N GLU A 234 -5.28 29.59 -1.06
CA GLU A 234 -4.14 29.40 -0.18
C GLU A 234 -3.79 27.91 -0.13
N GLN A 235 -2.52 27.59 -0.38
CA GLN A 235 -2.05 26.22 -0.28
C GLN A 235 -1.87 25.81 1.19
N PRO A 236 -2.09 24.54 1.55
CA PRO A 236 -1.75 24.03 2.89
C PRO A 236 -0.25 24.01 3.09
N VAL A 237 0.17 24.01 4.34
CA VAL A 237 1.57 23.78 4.71
C VAL A 237 1.97 22.36 4.31
N LEU A 238 3.08 22.23 3.57
CA LEU A 238 3.55 20.95 3.03
C LEU A 238 4.65 20.35 3.91
N CYS A 239 4.58 19.04 4.12
CA CYS A 239 5.58 18.28 4.85
C CYS A 239 5.80 16.91 4.19
N TYR A 240 6.96 16.71 3.59
CA TYR A 240 7.31 15.47 2.91
C TYR A 240 8.13 14.56 3.81
N MET A 241 7.48 13.55 4.39
CA MET A 241 8.06 12.57 5.31
C MET A 241 9.00 11.60 4.58
N PRO A 242 10.09 11.18 5.23
CA PRO A 242 11.01 10.19 4.65
C PRO A 242 10.31 8.85 4.44
N LEU A 243 10.75 8.11 3.39
CA LEU A 243 10.24 6.78 3.08
C LEU A 243 10.83 5.72 4.00
N LEU A 244 9.98 4.76 4.41
CA LEU A 244 10.46 3.52 5.00
C LEU A 244 11.27 2.71 3.96
N ARG A 245 12.42 2.22 4.35
CA ARG A 245 13.37 1.53 3.48
C ARG A 245 13.65 0.11 3.93
N ASN A 246 13.99 -0.75 2.99
CA ASN A 246 14.57 -2.06 3.27
C ASN A 246 16.03 -1.92 3.76
N PRO A 247 16.65 -2.97 4.33
CA PRO A 247 18.06 -2.96 4.73
C PRO A 247 19.02 -2.60 3.59
N ASP A 248 18.67 -2.92 2.34
CA ASP A 248 19.44 -2.54 1.14
C ASP A 248 19.17 -1.10 0.66
N LYS A 249 18.50 -0.28 1.49
CA LYS A 249 18.11 1.11 1.23
C LYS A 249 17.10 1.31 0.10
N SER A 250 16.59 0.24 -0.53
CA SER A 250 15.48 0.35 -1.48
C SER A 250 14.17 0.71 -0.73
N LYS A 251 13.19 1.30 -1.44
CA LYS A 251 11.86 1.56 -0.89
C LYS A 251 11.26 0.27 -0.33
N LEU A 252 10.67 0.33 0.88
CA LEU A 252 9.97 -0.80 1.48
C LEU A 252 8.87 -1.29 0.54
N SER A 253 8.88 -2.58 0.21
CA SER A 253 7.96 -3.15 -0.76
C SER A 253 7.59 -4.59 -0.42
N LYS A 254 6.39 -5.02 -0.82
CA LYS A 254 5.84 -6.36 -0.61
C LYS A 254 6.74 -7.50 -1.11
N ARG A 255 7.65 -7.24 -2.06
CA ARG A 255 8.56 -8.26 -2.60
C ARG A 255 9.67 -8.68 -1.65
N LYS A 256 10.08 -7.80 -0.73
CA LYS A 256 11.23 -8.03 0.15
C LYS A 256 10.85 -8.22 1.61
N ASN A 257 9.84 -7.49 2.07
CA ASN A 257 9.37 -7.55 3.45
C ASN A 257 7.84 -7.55 3.49
N PRO A 258 7.23 -8.14 4.51
CA PRO A 258 5.82 -7.97 4.77
C PRO A 258 5.50 -6.49 5.00
N THR A 259 4.58 -5.95 4.21
CA THR A 259 4.20 -4.53 4.29
C THR A 259 2.77 -4.31 4.71
N SER A 260 1.96 -5.38 4.79
CA SER A 260 0.58 -5.32 5.24
C SER A 260 0.50 -5.23 6.76
N ILE A 261 -0.38 -4.37 7.28
CA ILE A 261 -0.64 -4.26 8.72
C ILE A 261 -1.24 -5.57 9.24
N THR A 262 -2.11 -6.21 8.47
CA THR A 262 -2.75 -7.48 8.83
C THR A 262 -1.74 -8.63 9.01
N PHE A 263 -0.59 -8.57 8.34
CA PHE A 263 0.51 -9.50 8.59
C PHE A 263 0.98 -9.44 10.05
N TYR A 264 1.21 -8.25 10.58
CA TYR A 264 1.71 -8.06 11.95
C TYR A 264 0.68 -8.50 12.99
N GLU A 265 -0.59 -8.20 12.75
CA GLU A 265 -1.71 -8.69 13.57
C GLU A 265 -1.71 -10.23 13.62
N ARG A 266 -1.64 -10.90 12.45
CA ARG A 266 -1.60 -12.37 12.36
C ARG A 266 -0.34 -12.99 12.94
N MET A 267 0.78 -12.29 12.89
CA MET A 267 2.03 -12.69 13.56
C MET A 267 1.97 -12.55 15.09
N GLY A 268 0.94 -11.95 15.64
CA GLY A 268 0.78 -11.72 17.07
C GLY A 268 1.58 -10.55 17.61
N PHE A 269 1.87 -9.56 16.78
CA PHE A 269 2.39 -8.29 17.27
C PHE A 269 1.28 -7.49 17.95
N LEU A 270 1.62 -6.83 19.05
CA LEU A 270 0.72 -5.92 19.74
C LEU A 270 0.59 -4.61 18.94
N PRO A 271 -0.61 -4.06 18.78
CA PRO A 271 -0.81 -2.83 18.02
C PRO A 271 -0.01 -1.66 18.58
N GLN A 272 0.05 -1.50 19.92
CA GLN A 272 0.86 -0.47 20.57
C GLN A 272 2.36 -0.63 20.30
N ALA A 273 2.86 -1.85 20.16
CA ALA A 273 4.26 -2.10 19.83
C ALA A 273 4.58 -1.70 18.37
N LEU A 274 3.68 -2.02 17.44
CA LEU A 274 3.84 -1.62 16.04
C LEU A 274 3.75 -0.10 15.88
N LEU A 275 2.80 0.58 16.56
CA LEU A 275 2.73 2.04 16.57
C LEU A 275 3.99 2.68 17.15
N ASN A 276 4.44 2.22 18.30
CA ASN A 276 5.68 2.69 18.92
C ASN A 276 6.87 2.52 17.97
N TYR A 277 6.97 1.37 17.30
CA TYR A 277 8.01 1.11 16.32
C TYR A 277 7.93 2.07 15.12
N LEU A 278 6.73 2.28 14.56
CA LEU A 278 6.51 3.23 13.46
C LEU A 278 6.81 4.67 13.90
N GLY A 279 6.46 5.04 15.15
CA GLY A 279 6.79 6.35 15.72
C GLY A 279 8.29 6.61 15.80
N ARG A 280 9.10 5.56 15.99
CA ARG A 280 10.57 5.65 15.99
C ARG A 280 11.18 5.71 14.58
N MET A 281 10.39 5.52 13.54
CA MET A 281 10.88 5.57 12.17
C MET A 281 11.16 7.01 11.74
N GLY A 282 12.39 7.45 12.00
CA GLY A 282 12.86 8.80 11.69
C GLY A 282 12.55 9.86 12.75
N TRP A 283 11.93 9.49 13.89
CA TRP A 283 11.68 10.38 15.02
C TRP A 283 12.08 9.69 16.33
N SER A 284 12.37 10.48 17.38
CA SER A 284 12.71 9.96 18.71
C SER A 284 12.12 10.83 19.81
N MET A 285 11.83 10.20 20.96
CA MET A 285 11.47 10.91 22.19
C MET A 285 12.56 11.90 22.61
N PRO A 286 12.23 13.02 23.28
CA PRO A 286 13.23 13.99 23.75
C PRO A 286 14.28 13.41 24.69
N ASP A 287 13.93 12.40 25.48
CA ASP A 287 14.79 11.66 26.41
C ASP A 287 15.43 10.41 25.77
N GLU A 288 15.26 10.22 24.45
CA GLU A 288 15.82 9.12 23.65
C GLU A 288 15.33 7.72 24.04
N ARG A 289 14.35 7.60 24.94
CA ARG A 289 13.77 6.28 25.26
C ARG A 289 13.11 5.65 24.03
N GLU A 290 13.27 4.35 23.93
CA GLU A 290 12.80 3.60 22.78
C GLU A 290 11.33 3.17 22.89
N LYS A 291 10.86 2.92 24.10
CA LYS A 291 9.49 2.51 24.40
C LYS A 291 8.67 3.71 24.87
N PHE A 292 7.56 3.93 24.19
CA PHE A 292 6.60 4.98 24.52
C PHE A 292 5.21 4.64 23.94
N SER A 293 4.18 5.12 24.58
CA SER A 293 2.79 5.01 24.13
C SER A 293 2.43 6.06 23.08
N LEU A 294 1.31 5.87 22.39
CA LEU A 294 0.76 6.88 21.49
C LEU A 294 0.48 8.21 22.21
N ALA A 295 -0.04 8.16 23.43
CA ALA A 295 -0.32 9.36 24.22
C ALA A 295 0.96 10.15 24.53
N GLU A 296 2.02 9.47 24.93
CA GLU A 296 3.33 10.10 25.18
C GLU A 296 3.95 10.65 23.88
N MET A 297 3.77 9.93 22.75
CA MET A 297 4.22 10.46 21.46
C MET A 297 3.49 11.75 21.11
N ILE A 298 2.16 11.82 21.27
CA ILE A 298 1.35 13.01 21.00
C ILE A 298 1.82 14.18 21.90
N GLU A 299 2.03 13.92 23.19
CA GLU A 299 2.47 14.95 24.15
C GLU A 299 3.81 15.58 23.77
N HIS A 300 4.76 14.77 23.34
CA HIS A 300 6.13 15.19 23.04
C HIS A 300 6.44 15.33 21.54
N PHE A 301 5.41 15.24 20.69
CA PHE A 301 5.62 15.26 19.25
C PHE A 301 6.18 16.61 18.79
N ASP A 302 7.30 16.56 18.08
CA ASP A 302 7.92 17.71 17.43
C ASP A 302 8.38 17.29 16.04
N LEU A 303 7.72 17.85 15.03
CA LEU A 303 7.99 17.52 13.63
C LEU A 303 9.42 17.91 13.20
N SER A 304 10.00 18.95 13.82
CA SER A 304 11.37 19.37 13.52
C SER A 304 12.45 18.34 13.89
N ARG A 305 12.08 17.36 14.72
CA ARG A 305 12.96 16.24 15.11
C ARG A 305 12.95 15.08 14.12
N VAL A 306 12.17 15.18 13.05
CA VAL A 306 12.14 14.13 12.02
C VAL A 306 13.42 14.14 11.19
N SER A 307 14.13 13.00 11.20
CA SER A 307 15.34 12.78 10.40
C SER A 307 14.99 12.44 8.96
N LEU A 308 15.63 13.10 8.00
CA LEU A 308 15.43 12.88 6.56
C LEU A 308 16.13 11.64 6.00
N GLY A 309 16.88 10.91 6.82
CA GLY A 309 17.74 9.80 6.38
C GLY A 309 17.03 8.55 5.84
N GLY A 310 15.71 8.51 5.80
CA GLY A 310 14.93 7.35 5.36
C GLY A 310 15.16 6.12 6.24
N PRO A 311 14.32 5.90 7.29
CA PRO A 311 14.54 4.87 8.29
C PRO A 311 14.45 3.46 7.69
N ILE A 312 15.34 2.57 8.16
CA ILE A 312 15.36 1.17 7.76
C ILE A 312 14.36 0.38 8.61
N PHE A 313 13.46 -0.33 7.95
CA PHE A 313 12.51 -1.21 8.60
C PHE A 313 13.20 -2.52 9.00
N ASP A 314 13.34 -2.74 10.30
CA ASP A 314 14.05 -3.86 10.93
C ASP A 314 13.08 -4.72 11.75
N MET A 315 12.82 -5.94 11.28
CA MET A 315 11.91 -6.90 11.94
C MET A 315 12.44 -7.41 13.29
N GLU A 316 13.75 -7.52 13.46
CA GLU A 316 14.35 -7.96 14.71
C GLU A 316 14.15 -6.90 15.80
N LYS A 317 14.37 -5.62 15.44
CA LYS A 317 14.12 -4.50 16.33
C LYS A 317 12.64 -4.36 16.70
N LEU A 318 11.73 -4.52 15.73
CA LEU A 318 10.29 -4.56 16.00
C LEU A 318 9.93 -5.71 16.95
N SER A 319 10.45 -6.91 16.71
CA SER A 319 10.20 -8.07 17.56
C SER A 319 10.73 -7.87 19.00
N TRP A 320 11.92 -7.29 19.12
CA TRP A 320 12.48 -6.93 20.43
C TRP A 320 11.57 -5.97 21.18
N LEU A 321 11.14 -4.87 20.52
CA LEU A 321 10.27 -3.88 21.10
C LEU A 321 8.90 -4.47 21.49
N ASN A 322 8.33 -5.31 20.63
CA ASN A 322 7.10 -6.03 20.93
C ASN A 322 7.24 -6.90 22.18
N GLY A 323 8.37 -7.59 22.31
CA GLY A 323 8.69 -8.37 23.51
C GLY A 323 8.75 -7.52 24.78
N GLN A 324 9.19 -6.25 24.71
CA GLN A 324 9.15 -5.33 25.86
C GLN A 324 7.69 -5.04 26.28
N TRP A 325 6.81 -4.78 25.32
CA TRP A 325 5.38 -4.57 25.56
C TRP A 325 4.68 -5.79 26.16
N ILE A 326 4.98 -7.00 25.63
CA ILE A 326 4.40 -8.26 26.15
C ILE A 326 4.82 -8.50 27.60
N ARG A 327 6.09 -8.31 27.95
CA ARG A 327 6.63 -8.59 29.30
C ARG A 327 6.10 -7.67 30.39
N GLU A 328 5.53 -6.53 30.03
CA GLU A 328 4.93 -5.61 31.00
C GLU A 328 3.45 -5.86 31.25
N GLN A 329 2.82 -6.74 30.46
CA GLN A 329 1.43 -7.14 30.69
C GLN A 329 1.32 -7.99 31.96
N SER A 330 0.21 -7.86 32.66
CA SER A 330 -0.15 -8.87 33.67
C SER A 330 -0.42 -10.23 32.99
N VAL A 331 -0.35 -11.31 33.78
CA VAL A 331 -0.66 -12.66 33.26
C VAL A 331 -2.07 -12.72 32.68
N GLU A 332 -3.01 -12.04 33.30
CA GLU A 332 -4.42 -11.98 32.88
C GLU A 332 -4.58 -11.19 31.56
N GLU A 333 -3.86 -10.11 31.38
CA GLU A 333 -3.84 -9.34 30.13
C GLU A 333 -3.24 -10.16 29.01
N PHE A 334 -2.08 -10.77 29.27
CA PHE A 334 -1.41 -11.65 28.30
C PHE A 334 -2.33 -12.80 27.85
N ALA A 335 -3.01 -13.47 28.80
CA ALA A 335 -3.93 -14.54 28.48
C ALA A 335 -5.10 -14.06 27.62
N ARG A 336 -5.66 -12.88 27.90
CA ARG A 336 -6.72 -12.27 27.06
C ARG A 336 -6.24 -11.94 25.66
N GLU A 337 -5.04 -11.40 25.52
CA GLU A 337 -4.49 -11.07 24.19
C GLU A 337 -4.21 -12.35 23.38
N VAL A 338 -3.68 -13.40 23.99
CA VAL A 338 -3.51 -14.72 23.33
C VAL A 338 -4.86 -15.27 22.88
N GLN A 339 -5.89 -15.16 23.73
CA GLN A 339 -7.25 -15.61 23.37
C GLN A 339 -7.82 -14.82 22.20
N LYS A 340 -7.69 -13.51 22.20
CA LYS A 340 -8.14 -12.66 21.08
C LYS A 340 -7.39 -12.95 19.79
N TRP A 341 -6.08 -13.14 19.88
CA TRP A 341 -5.23 -13.35 18.70
C TRP A 341 -5.49 -14.68 18.00
N ALA A 342 -5.45 -15.79 18.71
CA ALA A 342 -5.41 -17.11 18.09
C ALA A 342 -6.49 -18.08 18.60
N LEU A 343 -6.90 -17.97 19.85
CA LEU A 343 -7.85 -18.90 20.48
C LEU A 343 -9.27 -18.35 20.51
N ASN A 344 -9.60 -17.40 19.63
CA ASN A 344 -10.96 -16.89 19.50
C ASN A 344 -11.87 -17.90 18.75
N PRO A 345 -13.16 -17.94 19.09
CA PRO A 345 -14.10 -18.89 18.50
C PRO A 345 -14.20 -18.79 16.97
N GLU A 346 -14.13 -17.59 16.42
CA GLU A 346 -14.25 -17.37 14.97
C GLU A 346 -13.11 -18.03 14.19
N TYR A 347 -11.86 -17.84 14.66
CA TYR A 347 -10.69 -18.46 14.03
C TYR A 347 -10.69 -19.96 14.21
N LEU A 348 -11.06 -20.45 15.40
CA LEU A 348 -11.19 -21.88 15.68
C LEU A 348 -12.25 -22.54 14.79
N MET A 349 -13.39 -21.86 14.52
CA MET A 349 -14.42 -22.39 13.63
C MET A 349 -13.99 -22.49 12.17
N LYS A 350 -13.02 -21.69 11.72
CA LYS A 350 -12.39 -21.84 10.39
C LYS A 350 -11.49 -23.09 10.32
N ILE A 351 -10.83 -23.42 11.42
CA ILE A 351 -9.87 -24.56 11.50
C ILE A 351 -10.59 -25.90 11.77
N ALA A 352 -11.58 -25.90 12.63
CA ALA A 352 -12.24 -27.09 13.15
C ALA A 352 -12.72 -28.08 12.06
N PRO A 353 -13.37 -27.68 10.95
CA PRO A 353 -13.82 -28.60 9.92
C PRO A 353 -12.71 -29.42 9.27
N HIS A 354 -11.49 -28.86 9.23
CA HIS A 354 -10.33 -29.51 8.61
C HIS A 354 -9.60 -30.46 9.55
N VAL A 355 -9.85 -30.38 10.85
CA VAL A 355 -9.16 -31.13 11.91
C VAL A 355 -10.04 -32.20 12.52
N GLN A 356 -11.34 -31.92 12.74
CA GLN A 356 -12.27 -32.78 13.50
C GLN A 356 -12.27 -34.25 13.04
N GLY A 357 -12.32 -34.49 11.74
CA GLY A 357 -12.35 -35.86 11.18
C GLY A 357 -10.98 -36.57 11.15
N ARG A 358 -9.92 -35.96 11.70
CA ARG A 358 -8.54 -36.44 11.62
C ARG A 358 -7.92 -36.71 13.01
N VAL A 359 -8.65 -36.46 14.08
CA VAL A 359 -8.20 -36.63 15.45
C VAL A 359 -9.14 -37.55 16.23
N GLU A 360 -8.58 -38.38 17.09
CA GLU A 360 -9.32 -39.26 18.00
C GLU A 360 -9.48 -38.62 19.39
N ASN A 361 -8.60 -37.68 19.72
CA ASN A 361 -8.67 -36.88 20.94
C ASN A 361 -8.03 -35.52 20.76
N PHE A 362 -8.31 -34.58 21.65
CA PHE A 362 -7.87 -33.19 21.52
C PHE A 362 -6.34 -32.98 21.61
N SER A 363 -5.59 -33.89 22.23
CA SER A 363 -4.13 -33.78 22.30
C SER A 363 -3.45 -33.89 20.93
N GLN A 364 -4.14 -34.45 19.95
CA GLN A 364 -3.65 -34.60 18.57
C GLN A 364 -3.82 -33.31 17.75
N ILE A 365 -4.57 -32.30 18.23
CA ILE A 365 -4.79 -31.03 17.51
C ILE A 365 -3.48 -30.28 17.35
N ALA A 366 -2.70 -30.12 18.42
CA ALA A 366 -1.47 -29.32 18.36
C ALA A 366 -0.42 -29.91 17.37
N PRO A 367 -0.12 -31.21 17.34
CA PRO A 367 0.74 -31.77 16.30
C PRO A 367 0.21 -31.61 14.88
N LEU A 368 -1.11 -31.74 14.67
CA LEU A 368 -1.72 -31.71 13.36
C LEU A 368 -1.91 -30.27 12.81
N ALA A 369 -2.30 -29.34 13.68
CA ALA A 369 -2.81 -28.00 13.30
C ALA A 369 -2.11 -26.86 14.04
N GLY A 370 -1.07 -27.12 14.83
CA GLY A 370 -0.35 -26.09 15.60
C GLY A 370 0.26 -25.00 14.74
N PHE A 371 0.55 -25.28 13.48
CA PHE A 371 1.04 -24.29 12.52
C PHE A 371 0.05 -23.14 12.24
N PHE A 372 -1.25 -23.30 12.49
CA PHE A 372 -2.22 -22.21 12.40
C PHE A 372 -2.00 -21.13 13.47
N PHE A 373 -1.36 -21.49 14.58
CA PHE A 373 -1.05 -20.62 15.72
C PHE A 373 0.42 -20.20 15.76
N SER A 374 1.08 -20.21 14.62
CA SER A 374 2.50 -19.84 14.49
C SER A 374 2.67 -18.81 13.38
N GLY A 375 3.59 -17.88 13.56
CA GLY A 375 4.00 -16.97 12.49
C GLY A 375 4.85 -17.70 11.44
N GLY A 376 6.07 -18.09 11.81
CA GLY A 376 6.90 -19.03 11.05
C GLY A 376 6.61 -20.47 11.42
N VAL A 377 7.10 -21.39 10.60
CA VAL A 377 7.05 -22.85 10.87
C VAL A 377 8.48 -23.41 10.87
N PRO A 378 8.75 -24.49 11.64
CA PRO A 378 10.03 -25.19 11.54
C PRO A 378 10.22 -25.69 10.11
N LEU A 379 11.32 -25.30 9.48
CA LEU A 379 11.65 -25.71 8.12
C LEU A 379 12.84 -26.68 8.15
N ASP A 380 12.74 -27.78 7.41
CA ASP A 380 13.82 -28.73 7.17
C ASP A 380 14.01 -28.89 5.66
N ALA A 381 15.20 -28.58 5.15
CA ALA A 381 15.55 -28.68 3.73
C ALA A 381 15.29 -30.10 3.16
N LYS A 382 15.40 -31.15 3.97
CA LYS A 382 15.12 -32.54 3.57
C LYS A 382 13.65 -32.74 3.15
N LEU A 383 12.72 -31.98 3.71
CA LEU A 383 11.30 -32.08 3.37
C LEU A 383 11.01 -31.55 1.95
N PHE A 384 11.95 -30.84 1.33
CA PHE A 384 11.85 -30.34 -0.03
C PHE A 384 12.54 -31.23 -1.07
N GLU A 385 13.13 -32.37 -0.64
CA GLU A 385 13.67 -33.35 -1.58
C GLU A 385 12.53 -33.94 -2.42
N HIS A 386 12.71 -33.91 -3.75
CA HIS A 386 11.67 -34.31 -4.67
C HIS A 386 12.13 -35.40 -5.64
N LYS A 387 11.27 -36.39 -5.89
CA LYS A 387 11.61 -37.56 -6.73
C LYS A 387 11.91 -37.23 -8.19
N LYS A 388 11.35 -36.13 -8.71
CA LYS A 388 11.38 -35.74 -10.14
C LYS A 388 12.11 -34.43 -10.40
N LEU A 389 12.34 -33.61 -9.38
CA LEU A 389 12.87 -32.27 -9.52
C LEU A 389 14.22 -32.19 -8.78
N ASP A 390 15.19 -31.58 -9.37
CA ASP A 390 16.43 -31.22 -8.71
C ASP A 390 16.26 -29.97 -7.81
N ALA A 391 17.27 -29.66 -7.01
CA ALA A 391 17.21 -28.54 -6.05
C ALA A 391 16.97 -27.19 -6.74
N THR A 392 17.46 -26.98 -7.95
CA THR A 392 17.23 -25.74 -8.70
C THR A 392 15.80 -25.65 -9.20
N GLN A 393 15.26 -26.76 -9.70
CA GLN A 393 13.87 -26.84 -10.15
C GLN A 393 12.90 -26.68 -8.97
N VAL A 394 13.20 -27.21 -7.79
CA VAL A 394 12.41 -26.99 -6.57
C VAL A 394 12.34 -25.50 -6.23
N ARG A 395 13.47 -24.80 -6.19
CA ARG A 395 13.53 -23.37 -5.95
C ARG A 395 12.76 -22.58 -7.03
N GLN A 396 12.89 -22.98 -8.29
CA GLN A 396 12.18 -22.35 -9.41
C GLN A 396 10.66 -22.46 -9.25
N VAL A 397 10.14 -23.66 -8.94
CA VAL A 397 8.71 -23.88 -8.71
C VAL A 397 8.21 -23.00 -7.57
N LEU A 398 8.87 -23.02 -6.41
CA LEU A 398 8.46 -22.23 -5.25
C LEU A 398 8.51 -20.72 -5.55
N GLN A 399 9.54 -20.27 -6.28
CA GLN A 399 9.69 -18.85 -6.63
C GLN A 399 8.61 -18.39 -7.61
N LEU A 400 8.29 -19.18 -8.63
CA LEU A 400 7.24 -18.86 -9.59
C LEU A 400 5.86 -18.86 -8.92
N VAL A 401 5.59 -19.86 -8.07
CA VAL A 401 4.35 -19.90 -7.26
C VAL A 401 4.25 -18.65 -6.39
N LEU A 402 5.31 -18.30 -5.66
CA LEU A 402 5.31 -17.09 -4.83
C LEU A 402 4.99 -15.84 -5.65
N TRP A 403 5.67 -15.60 -6.77
CA TRP A 403 5.46 -14.42 -7.60
C TRP A 403 4.04 -14.35 -8.19
N LYS A 404 3.47 -15.48 -8.61
CA LYS A 404 2.08 -15.51 -9.12
C LYS A 404 1.07 -15.30 -8.00
N LEU A 405 1.30 -15.84 -6.81
CA LEU A 405 0.50 -15.59 -5.62
C LEU A 405 0.62 -14.13 -5.13
N GLU A 406 1.75 -13.46 -5.34
CA GLU A 406 1.91 -12.02 -5.03
C GLU A 406 1.02 -11.13 -5.90
N ALA A 407 0.73 -11.56 -7.12
CA ALA A 407 -0.17 -10.86 -8.03
C ALA A 407 -1.66 -11.15 -7.78
N LEU A 408 -1.97 -12.20 -7.01
CA LEU A 408 -3.35 -12.62 -6.73
C LEU A 408 -4.04 -11.61 -5.81
N ARG A 409 -5.19 -11.09 -6.27
CA ARG A 409 -5.96 -10.06 -5.54
C ARG A 409 -6.99 -10.64 -4.57
N GLN A 410 -7.67 -11.70 -4.97
CA GLN A 410 -8.67 -12.41 -4.18
C GLN A 410 -8.05 -13.70 -3.66
N TRP A 411 -7.97 -13.83 -2.31
CA TRP A 411 -7.30 -14.94 -1.66
C TRP A 411 -8.29 -16.02 -1.27
N GLU A 412 -8.73 -16.78 -2.26
CA GLU A 412 -9.71 -17.86 -2.17
C GLU A 412 -9.07 -19.15 -2.64
N LYS A 413 -9.45 -20.27 -2.05
CA LYS A 413 -8.88 -21.58 -2.31
C LYS A 413 -8.86 -21.93 -3.80
N GLU A 414 -9.95 -21.65 -4.53
CA GLU A 414 -10.09 -21.93 -5.94
C GLU A 414 -9.06 -21.14 -6.76
N ARG A 415 -8.87 -19.87 -6.44
CA ARG A 415 -7.90 -19.00 -7.10
C ARG A 415 -6.46 -19.34 -6.77
N ILE A 416 -6.18 -19.68 -5.51
CA ILE A 416 -4.87 -20.18 -5.07
C ILE A 416 -4.55 -21.46 -5.85
N THR A 417 -5.51 -22.39 -5.92
CA THR A 417 -5.35 -23.65 -6.64
C THR A 417 -5.08 -23.43 -8.11
N ALA A 418 -5.89 -22.61 -8.78
CA ALA A 418 -5.72 -22.28 -10.21
C ALA A 418 -4.35 -21.63 -10.49
N THR A 419 -3.89 -20.74 -9.59
CA THR A 419 -2.59 -20.09 -9.69
C THR A 419 -1.44 -21.09 -9.62
N ILE A 420 -1.46 -22.01 -8.64
CA ILE A 420 -0.44 -23.05 -8.49
C ILE A 420 -0.49 -24.03 -9.67
N GLN A 421 -1.67 -24.37 -10.13
CA GLN A 421 -1.87 -25.24 -11.30
C GLN A 421 -1.31 -24.63 -12.57
N ALA A 422 -1.55 -23.34 -12.83
CA ALA A 422 -1.00 -22.64 -14.00
C ALA A 422 0.54 -22.65 -14.02
N VAL A 423 1.18 -22.50 -12.86
CA VAL A 423 2.64 -22.64 -12.74
C VAL A 423 3.08 -24.07 -13.04
N ALA A 424 2.40 -25.06 -12.46
CA ALA A 424 2.71 -26.48 -12.69
C ALA A 424 2.60 -26.84 -14.20
N GLU A 425 1.50 -26.48 -14.84
CA GLU A 425 1.25 -26.78 -16.26
C GLU A 425 2.30 -26.12 -17.17
N HIS A 426 2.65 -24.86 -16.90
CA HIS A 426 3.68 -24.16 -17.68
C HIS A 426 5.05 -24.85 -17.59
N LEU A 427 5.37 -25.44 -16.45
CA LEU A 427 6.59 -26.20 -16.24
C LEU A 427 6.50 -27.67 -16.68
N GLY A 428 5.39 -28.10 -17.29
CA GLY A 428 5.16 -29.49 -17.69
C GLY A 428 4.95 -30.45 -16.53
N LEU A 429 4.55 -29.92 -15.37
CA LEU A 429 4.28 -30.68 -14.14
C LEU A 429 2.77 -30.84 -13.93
N LYS A 430 2.41 -31.79 -13.07
CA LYS A 430 1.03 -31.90 -12.57
C LYS A 430 0.93 -31.23 -11.21
N LEU A 431 -0.24 -30.73 -10.83
CA LEU A 431 -0.47 -30.13 -9.51
C LEU A 431 0.04 -31.04 -8.39
N ARG A 432 -0.20 -32.37 -8.47
CA ARG A 432 0.29 -33.36 -7.49
C ARG A 432 1.82 -33.44 -7.37
N ASP A 433 2.56 -32.93 -8.33
CA ASP A 433 4.03 -32.87 -8.28
C ASP A 433 4.51 -31.61 -7.55
N VAL A 434 3.70 -30.54 -7.49
CA VAL A 434 3.98 -29.29 -6.81
C VAL A 434 3.54 -29.33 -5.32
N MET A 435 2.42 -29.97 -5.04
CA MET A 435 1.84 -30.01 -3.68
C MET A 435 2.81 -30.51 -2.60
N PRO A 436 3.68 -31.54 -2.84
CA PRO A 436 4.67 -31.97 -1.84
C PRO A 436 5.66 -30.88 -1.41
N LEU A 437 5.86 -29.84 -2.22
CA LEU A 437 6.69 -28.69 -1.89
C LEU A 437 5.91 -27.62 -1.09
N MET A 438 4.59 -27.55 -1.30
CA MET A 438 3.73 -26.59 -0.61
C MET A 438 3.50 -27.00 0.86
N PHE A 439 3.36 -28.29 1.15
CA PHE A 439 3.15 -28.76 2.53
C PHE A 439 4.26 -28.28 3.49
N PRO A 440 5.54 -28.61 3.28
CA PRO A 440 6.59 -28.17 4.19
C PRO A 440 6.74 -26.64 4.22
N ALA A 441 6.55 -25.96 3.08
CA ALA A 441 6.66 -24.51 3.03
C ALA A 441 5.59 -23.81 3.89
N ILE A 442 4.36 -24.31 3.90
CA ILE A 442 3.23 -23.67 4.59
C ILE A 442 3.03 -24.20 6.01
N THR A 443 3.20 -25.49 6.23
CA THR A 443 2.86 -26.15 7.50
C THR A 443 4.08 -26.61 8.31
N GLY A 444 5.27 -26.63 7.71
CA GLY A 444 6.48 -27.21 8.32
C GLY A 444 6.49 -28.73 8.37
N GLN A 445 5.56 -29.40 7.68
CA GLN A 445 5.34 -30.84 7.76
C GLN A 445 5.26 -31.45 6.36
N ALA A 446 5.65 -32.71 6.22
CA ALA A 446 5.51 -33.43 4.94
C ALA A 446 4.04 -33.66 4.53
N SER A 447 3.15 -33.74 5.50
CA SER A 447 1.71 -33.91 5.33
C SER A 447 0.95 -33.35 6.52
N SER A 448 -0.22 -32.76 6.29
CA SER A 448 -1.08 -32.18 7.32
C SER A 448 -2.53 -32.15 6.83
N VAL A 449 -3.34 -31.20 7.29
CA VAL A 449 -4.63 -30.87 6.68
C VAL A 449 -4.40 -30.38 5.24
N SER A 450 -5.45 -30.22 4.45
CA SER A 450 -5.31 -29.68 3.08
C SER A 450 -4.53 -28.37 3.11
N VAL A 451 -3.40 -28.32 2.40
CA VAL A 451 -2.53 -27.12 2.40
C VAL A 451 -3.18 -25.94 1.69
N LEU A 452 -4.07 -26.18 0.73
CA LEU A 452 -4.82 -25.13 0.05
C LEU A 452 -5.84 -24.46 0.99
N ASP A 453 -6.57 -25.26 1.77
CA ASP A 453 -7.44 -24.75 2.84
C ASP A 453 -6.63 -24.03 3.92
N ALA A 454 -5.48 -24.57 4.28
CA ALA A 454 -4.57 -23.93 5.23
C ALA A 454 -4.09 -22.56 4.72
N MET A 455 -3.74 -22.43 3.44
CA MET A 455 -3.32 -21.15 2.84
C MET A 455 -4.46 -20.12 2.86
N GLU A 456 -5.69 -20.53 2.56
CA GLU A 456 -6.85 -19.65 2.65
C GLU A 456 -7.07 -19.14 4.07
N ILE A 457 -7.06 -20.02 5.07
CA ILE A 457 -7.26 -19.67 6.50
C ILE A 457 -6.13 -18.79 7.04
N LEU A 458 -4.88 -19.10 6.71
CA LEU A 458 -3.70 -18.32 7.11
C LEU A 458 -3.69 -16.92 6.46
N GLY A 459 -4.29 -16.79 5.30
CA GLY A 459 -4.29 -15.57 4.51
C GLY A 459 -3.04 -15.38 3.65
N ALA A 460 -3.12 -14.39 2.78
CA ALA A 460 -2.11 -14.13 1.75
C ALA A 460 -0.72 -13.83 2.32
N ASP A 461 -0.66 -12.92 3.28
CA ASP A 461 0.61 -12.40 3.80
C ASP A 461 1.42 -13.46 4.52
N LEU A 462 0.77 -14.24 5.39
CA LEU A 462 1.45 -15.28 6.16
C LEU A 462 1.87 -16.45 5.25
N SER A 463 1.03 -16.83 4.29
CA SER A 463 1.37 -17.87 3.30
C SER A 463 2.57 -17.47 2.44
N ARG A 464 2.58 -16.23 1.94
CA ARG A 464 3.71 -15.66 1.16
C ARG A 464 4.98 -15.54 2.00
N TYR A 465 4.85 -15.13 3.25
CA TYR A 465 5.98 -15.03 4.18
C TYR A 465 6.64 -16.40 4.38
N ARG A 466 5.86 -17.44 4.64
CA ARG A 466 6.38 -18.81 4.82
C ARG A 466 7.04 -19.37 3.55
N LEU A 467 6.47 -19.09 2.37
CA LEU A 467 7.10 -19.44 1.10
C LEU A 467 8.45 -18.73 0.91
N ARG A 468 8.57 -17.45 1.31
CA ARG A 468 9.87 -16.73 1.28
C ARG A 468 10.88 -17.36 2.22
N GLN A 469 10.47 -17.71 3.45
CA GLN A 469 11.34 -18.42 4.40
C GLN A 469 11.83 -19.77 3.86
N ALA A 470 10.94 -20.54 3.21
CA ALA A 470 11.32 -21.79 2.56
C ALA A 470 12.34 -21.57 1.43
N LEU A 471 12.13 -20.56 0.60
CA LEU A 471 13.07 -20.18 -0.47
C LEU A 471 14.41 -19.73 0.10
N GLU A 472 14.42 -18.96 1.17
CA GLU A 472 15.64 -18.51 1.85
C GLU A 472 16.42 -19.68 2.42
N LEU A 473 15.77 -20.63 3.10
CA LEU A 473 16.38 -21.87 3.56
C LEU A 473 17.05 -22.67 2.42
N LEU A 474 16.41 -22.69 1.25
CA LEU A 474 16.90 -23.42 0.07
C LEU A 474 17.95 -22.63 -0.74
N GLY A 475 18.38 -21.45 -0.28
CA GLY A 475 19.41 -20.62 -0.90
C GLY A 475 18.92 -19.60 -1.93
N GLY A 476 17.59 -19.46 -2.09
CA GLY A 476 16.98 -18.45 -2.96
C GLY A 476 17.34 -18.61 -4.44
N ALA A 477 17.14 -17.53 -5.21
CA ALA A 477 17.55 -17.44 -6.61
C ALA A 477 18.78 -16.52 -6.77
N SER A 478 19.78 -16.97 -7.52
CA SER A 478 20.86 -16.09 -7.97
C SER A 478 20.32 -14.98 -8.90
N LYS A 479 21.06 -13.90 -9.07
CA LYS A 479 20.67 -12.81 -9.98
C LYS A 479 20.40 -13.28 -11.42
N LYS A 480 21.13 -14.29 -11.88
CA LYS A 480 20.96 -14.88 -13.20
C LYS A 480 19.66 -15.70 -13.28
N GLU A 481 19.47 -16.60 -12.31
CA GLU A 481 18.27 -17.42 -12.22
C GLU A 481 17.02 -16.54 -12.10
N ALA A 482 17.05 -15.50 -11.26
CA ALA A 482 15.92 -14.59 -11.08
C ALA A 482 15.50 -13.94 -12.40
N LYS A 483 16.45 -13.43 -13.21
CA LYS A 483 16.14 -12.83 -14.53
C LYS A 483 15.56 -13.83 -15.53
N GLU A 484 16.01 -15.07 -15.48
CA GLU A 484 15.49 -16.14 -16.33
C GLU A 484 14.09 -16.53 -15.90
N TRP A 485 13.86 -16.72 -14.60
CA TRP A 485 12.56 -17.10 -14.04
C TRP A 485 11.53 -15.97 -14.14
N GLU A 486 11.95 -14.69 -14.16
CA GLU A 486 11.04 -13.56 -14.44
C GLU A 486 10.42 -13.66 -15.84
N LYS A 487 11.21 -14.06 -16.86
CA LYS A 487 10.67 -14.27 -18.20
C LYS A 487 9.65 -15.42 -18.25
N ILE A 488 9.93 -16.49 -17.49
CA ILE A 488 9.01 -17.60 -17.35
C ILE A 488 7.73 -17.15 -16.66
N ARG A 489 7.84 -16.43 -15.54
CA ARG A 489 6.68 -15.83 -14.82
C ARG A 489 5.78 -15.03 -15.76
N ASP A 490 6.38 -14.18 -16.58
CA ASP A 490 5.64 -13.29 -17.49
C ASP A 490 4.95 -14.04 -18.63
N ALA A 491 5.43 -15.24 -18.97
CA ALA A 491 4.81 -16.13 -19.97
C ALA A 491 3.69 -17.01 -19.38
N ILE A 492 3.59 -17.18 -18.06
CA ILE A 492 2.50 -17.93 -17.42
C ILE A 492 1.21 -17.11 -17.53
N ALA A 493 0.16 -17.68 -18.10
CA ALA A 493 -1.16 -17.07 -18.15
C ALA A 493 -1.65 -16.67 -16.74
N GLY A 494 -2.29 -15.52 -16.64
CA GLY A 494 -2.77 -14.95 -15.38
C GLY A 494 -4.04 -15.59 -14.86
#